data_e9ec5d590267d44161f6494a4b8dfcb7
#
_entry.id   e9ec5d590267d44161f6494a4b8dfcb7
#
_cell.length_a   1.000
_cell.length_b   1.000
_cell.length_c   1.000
_cell.angle_alpha   90.00
_cell.angle_beta   90.00
_cell.angle_gamma   90.00
#
_symmetry.space_group_name_H-M   'P 1'
#
loop_
_entity.id
_entity.type
_entity.pdbx_description
1 polymer ?
#
loop_
_entity_poly.entity_id
_entity_poly.type
_entity_poly.pdbx_seq_one_letter_code
_entity_poly.pdbx_strand_id
1 'polypeptide(L)'
;MRVPLQITFRHMDPSPTLEARIRRKAIELDQFFDRITACRVVVECRHKHRQQGNLFDVHVELTVPKSQLVAGRNHRISHAHEDAYVAARDAFDAVRRQLEDHIRALRDAQKHPGAARQALPEETV
;
A
#
# COMPACT_ATOMS: atom_id res chain seq x y z
N MET A 1 16.28 -3.95 -5.90
CA MET A 1 15.32 -4.10 -4.81
C MET A 1 15.15 -5.56 -4.48
N ARG A 2 15.29 -5.91 -3.23
CA ARG A 2 15.23 -7.31 -2.82
C ARG A 2 13.81 -7.80 -2.55
N VAL A 3 12.91 -6.89 -2.32
CA VAL A 3 11.52 -7.25 -2.02
C VAL A 3 10.81 -7.59 -3.32
N PRO A 4 10.11 -8.73 -3.39
CA PRO A 4 9.30 -9.01 -4.57
C PRO A 4 8.25 -7.92 -4.76
N LEU A 5 8.25 -7.35 -5.94
CA LEU A 5 7.31 -6.30 -6.30
C LEU A 5 6.51 -6.76 -7.49
N GLN A 6 5.20 -6.77 -7.34
CA GLN A 6 4.31 -7.14 -8.41
C GLN A 6 3.42 -5.96 -8.73
N ILE A 7 3.43 -5.54 -9.99
CA ILE A 7 2.61 -4.42 -10.45
C ILE A 7 1.67 -4.96 -11.52
N THR A 8 0.38 -4.74 -11.33
CA THR A 8 -0.65 -5.19 -12.25
C THR A 8 -1.43 -3.99 -12.75
N PHE A 9 -1.65 -3.95 -14.05
CA PHE A 9 -2.51 -2.94 -14.66
C PHE A 9 -3.80 -3.62 -15.10
N ARG A 10 -4.95 -3.05 -14.72
CA ARG A 10 -6.25 -3.60 -15.07
C ARG A 10 -7.04 -2.60 -15.90
N HIS A 11 -7.63 -3.09 -16.97
CA HIS A 11 -8.49 -2.29 -17.84
C HIS A 11 -7.74 -1.11 -18.44
N MET A 12 -6.46 -1.27 -18.64
CA MET A 12 -5.62 -0.27 -19.26
C MET A 12 -4.33 -0.94 -19.74
N ASP A 13 -3.67 -0.31 -20.66
CA ASP A 13 -2.37 -0.77 -21.11
C ASP A 13 -1.32 -0.46 -20.05
N PRO A 14 -0.30 -1.31 -19.92
CA PRO A 14 0.79 -1.02 -19.00
C PRO A 14 1.46 0.30 -19.37
N SER A 15 1.82 1.06 -18.36
CA SER A 15 2.50 2.33 -18.53
C SER A 15 3.91 2.23 -17.94
N PRO A 16 4.94 2.19 -18.79
CA PRO A 16 6.30 2.08 -18.28
C PRO A 16 6.72 3.23 -17.38
N THR A 17 6.26 4.45 -17.66
CA THR A 17 6.60 5.59 -16.81
C THR A 17 5.94 5.49 -15.45
N LEU A 18 4.69 5.07 -15.42
CA LEU A 18 4.00 4.90 -14.14
C LEU A 18 4.61 3.74 -13.36
N GLU A 19 4.94 2.67 -14.06
CA GLU A 19 5.59 1.53 -13.42
C GLU A 19 6.91 1.94 -12.78
N ALA A 20 7.71 2.74 -13.48
CA ALA A 20 8.98 3.21 -12.94
C ALA A 20 8.76 4.06 -11.68
N ARG A 21 7.73 4.89 -11.69
CA ARG A 21 7.40 5.72 -10.53
C ARG A 21 6.98 4.87 -9.34
N ILE A 22 6.16 3.87 -9.60
CA ILE A 22 5.70 2.96 -8.55
C ILE A 22 6.88 2.17 -7.98
N ARG A 23 7.76 1.71 -8.85
CA ARG A 23 8.94 0.97 -8.43
C ARG A 23 9.83 1.80 -7.51
N ARG A 24 10.00 3.07 -7.83
CA ARG A 24 10.78 3.98 -6.99
C ARG A 24 10.15 4.14 -5.61
N LYS A 25 8.83 4.29 -5.57
CA LYS A 25 8.15 4.44 -4.29
C LYS A 25 8.23 3.17 -3.45
N ALA A 26 8.17 2.03 -4.08
CA ALA A 26 8.33 0.76 -3.36
C ALA A 26 9.75 0.62 -2.79
N ILE A 27 10.75 1.06 -3.54
CA ILE A 27 12.13 1.04 -3.07
C ILE A 27 12.28 1.96 -1.85
N GLU A 28 11.65 3.13 -1.88
CA GLU A 28 11.70 4.05 -0.75
C GLU A 28 11.11 3.43 0.51
N LEU A 29 10.00 2.69 0.35
CA LEU A 29 9.41 1.99 1.50
C LEU A 29 10.34 0.90 2.02
N ASP A 30 10.98 0.17 1.12
CA ASP A 30 11.92 -0.87 1.50
C ASP A 30 13.11 -0.29 2.26
N GLN A 31 13.57 0.89 1.88
CA GLN A 31 14.65 1.57 2.59
C GLN A 31 14.20 2.09 3.95
N PHE A 32 12.95 2.48 4.05
CA PHE A 32 12.39 2.97 5.30
C PHE A 32 12.20 1.86 6.32
N PHE A 33 11.82 0.67 5.85
CA PHE A 33 11.56 -0.47 6.73
C PHE A 33 12.03 -1.73 6.01
N ASP A 34 13.04 -2.38 6.57
CA ASP A 34 13.73 -3.45 5.86
C ASP A 34 13.09 -4.84 6.05
N ARG A 35 11.92 -4.91 6.67
CA ARG A 35 11.23 -6.18 6.90
C ARG A 35 10.02 -6.38 6.00
N ILE A 36 9.90 -5.60 4.95
CA ILE A 36 8.84 -5.82 3.97
C ILE A 36 9.20 -7.07 3.18
N THR A 37 8.29 -8.03 3.15
CA THR A 37 8.55 -9.29 2.45
C THR A 37 7.92 -9.36 1.08
N ALA A 38 6.93 -8.52 0.80
CA ALA A 38 6.31 -8.44 -0.52
C ALA A 38 5.58 -7.14 -0.67
N CYS A 39 5.50 -6.67 -1.91
CA CYS A 39 4.73 -5.47 -2.23
C CYS A 39 3.95 -5.76 -3.51
N ARG A 40 2.66 -5.51 -3.48
CA ARG A 40 1.80 -5.73 -4.60
C ARG A 40 1.03 -4.46 -4.89
N VAL A 41 1.04 -4.04 -6.15
CA VAL A 41 0.36 -2.82 -6.57
C VAL A 41 -0.55 -3.15 -7.73
N VAL A 42 -1.80 -2.72 -7.64
CA VAL A 42 -2.75 -2.86 -8.73
C VAL A 42 -3.19 -1.47 -9.14
N VAL A 43 -3.03 -1.17 -10.42
CA VAL A 43 -3.49 0.08 -11.01
C VAL A 43 -4.66 -0.27 -11.90
N GLU A 44 -5.81 0.30 -11.63
CA GLU A 44 -7.01 0.01 -12.39
C GLU A 44 -7.56 1.30 -12.97
N CYS A 45 -7.89 1.25 -14.26
CA CYS A 45 -8.56 2.35 -14.90
C CYS A 45 -10.05 2.08 -14.89
N ARG A 46 -10.81 2.97 -14.27
CA ARG A 46 -12.26 2.89 -14.29
C ARG A 46 -12.81 3.92 -15.24
N HIS A 47 -13.58 3.47 -16.18
CA HIS A 47 -14.17 4.38 -17.16
C HIS A 47 -15.38 5.04 -16.55
N LYS A 48 -15.38 6.35 -16.57
CA LYS A 48 -16.54 7.10 -16.17
C LYS A 48 -17.55 7.05 -17.29
N HIS A 49 -18.76 6.83 -16.93
CA HIS A 49 -19.81 6.91 -17.93
C HIS A 49 -19.87 8.31 -18.47
N ARG A 50 -20.05 8.37 -19.75
CA ARG A 50 -20.26 9.59 -20.47
C ARG A 50 -18.98 10.33 -20.68
N GLN A 51 -18.82 11.48 -20.20
CA GLN A 51 -17.85 12.34 -20.78
C GLN A 51 -16.59 12.56 -19.99
N GLN A 52 -16.47 11.95 -18.88
CA GLN A 52 -15.48 12.42 -17.94
C GLN A 52 -14.12 11.79 -18.05
N GLY A 53 -13.80 11.11 -19.06
CA GLY A 53 -12.51 10.50 -19.16
C GLY A 53 -12.32 9.39 -18.14
N ASN A 54 -11.08 9.05 -17.92
CA ASN A 54 -10.73 7.88 -17.12
C ASN A 54 -10.44 8.27 -15.68
N LEU A 55 -10.79 7.39 -14.76
CA LEU A 55 -10.40 7.49 -13.37
C LEU A 55 -9.51 6.33 -13.04
N PHE A 56 -8.49 6.58 -12.23
CA PHE A 56 -7.51 5.56 -11.85
C PHE A 56 -7.57 5.30 -10.37
N ASP A 57 -7.63 4.02 -10.01
CA ASP A 57 -7.49 3.56 -8.64
C ASP A 57 -6.16 2.87 -8.50
N VAL A 58 -5.45 3.15 -7.43
CA VAL A 58 -4.22 2.44 -7.12
C VAL A 58 -4.37 1.80 -5.76
N HIS A 59 -4.08 0.51 -5.72
CA HIS A 59 -4.22 -0.33 -4.56
C HIS A 59 -2.85 -0.89 -4.22
N VAL A 60 -2.39 -0.70 -3.00
CA VAL A 60 -1.07 -1.14 -2.56
C VAL A 60 -1.22 -2.07 -1.38
N GLU A 61 -0.58 -3.24 -1.46
CA GLU A 61 -0.51 -4.19 -0.35
C GLU A 61 0.94 -4.41 0.01
N LEU A 62 1.27 -4.21 1.26
CA LEU A 62 2.57 -4.54 1.80
C LEU A 62 2.43 -5.72 2.74
N THR A 63 3.26 -6.74 2.55
CA THR A 63 3.33 -7.84 3.48
C THR A 63 4.54 -7.63 4.38
N VAL A 64 4.30 -7.64 5.67
CA VAL A 64 5.34 -7.53 6.70
C VAL A 64 5.17 -8.71 7.64
N PRO A 65 6.13 -8.98 8.52
CA PRO A 65 5.99 -10.11 9.43
C PRO A 65 4.70 -10.00 10.24
N LYS A 66 3.87 -11.03 10.15
CA LYS A 66 2.63 -11.19 10.92
C LYS A 66 1.55 -10.17 10.58
N SER A 67 1.68 -9.43 9.46
CA SER A 67 0.67 -8.44 9.14
C SER A 67 0.69 -8.12 7.65
N GLN A 68 -0.38 -7.51 7.22
CA GLN A 68 -0.50 -7.02 5.85
C GLN A 68 -1.14 -5.65 5.89
N LEU A 69 -0.50 -4.70 5.23
CA LEU A 69 -0.95 -3.32 5.21
C LEU A 69 -1.51 -3.03 3.83
N VAL A 70 -2.68 -2.41 3.79
CA VAL A 70 -3.40 -2.20 2.54
C VAL A 70 -3.90 -0.78 2.44
N ALA A 71 -3.70 -0.16 1.30
CA ALA A 71 -4.25 1.16 1.02
C ALA A 71 -4.94 1.13 -0.33
N GLY A 72 -5.95 1.98 -0.47
CA GLY A 72 -6.69 2.09 -1.73
C GLY A 72 -7.83 1.12 -1.88
N ARG A 73 -8.18 0.40 -0.82
CA ARG A 73 -9.21 -0.63 -0.90
C ARG A 73 -10.61 -0.12 -0.59
N ASN A 74 -10.73 0.97 0.09
CA ASN A 74 -12.04 1.45 0.53
C ASN A 74 -12.76 2.16 -0.61
N HIS A 75 -13.75 1.49 -1.17
CA HIS A 75 -14.48 2.03 -2.32
C HIS A 75 -15.48 3.09 -1.95
N ARG A 76 -15.81 3.23 -0.68
CA ARG A 76 -16.74 4.26 -0.28
C ARG A 76 -16.14 5.63 -0.33
N ILE A 77 -14.85 5.70 -0.03
CA ILE A 77 -14.12 6.96 -0.15
C ILE A 77 -13.46 6.92 -1.49
N SER A 78 -13.85 7.81 -2.36
CA SER A 78 -13.29 7.81 -3.69
C SER A 78 -11.84 8.23 -3.64
N HIS A 79 -10.96 7.30 -3.94
CA HIS A 79 -9.55 7.59 -4.13
C HIS A 79 -9.18 7.54 -5.59
N ALA A 80 -10.18 7.47 -6.45
CA ALA A 80 -9.92 7.47 -7.87
C ALA A 80 -9.60 8.89 -8.33
N HIS A 81 -8.60 9.00 -9.16
CA HIS A 81 -8.15 10.28 -9.67
C HIS A 81 -8.06 10.22 -11.18
N GLU A 82 -8.23 11.38 -11.81
CA GLU A 82 -7.98 11.49 -13.25
C GLU A 82 -6.51 11.34 -13.56
N ASP A 83 -5.65 11.58 -12.59
CA ASP A 83 -4.21 11.48 -12.76
C ASP A 83 -3.72 10.24 -12.01
N ALA A 84 -3.24 9.25 -12.76
CA ALA A 84 -2.77 8.01 -12.17
C ALA A 84 -1.57 8.22 -11.26
N TYR A 85 -0.74 9.21 -11.53
CA TYR A 85 0.42 9.49 -10.69
C TYR A 85 0.00 10.02 -9.33
N VAL A 86 -1.04 10.83 -9.30
CA VAL A 86 -1.59 11.32 -8.03
C VAL A 86 -2.22 10.18 -7.26
N ALA A 87 -2.96 9.31 -7.94
CA ALA A 87 -3.56 8.15 -7.28
C ALA A 87 -2.49 7.25 -6.68
N ALA A 88 -1.39 7.03 -7.40
CA ALA A 88 -0.29 6.22 -6.89
C ALA A 88 0.37 6.87 -5.68
N ARG A 89 0.61 8.17 -5.76
CA ARG A 89 1.21 8.91 -4.64
C ARG A 89 0.36 8.78 -3.39
N ASP A 90 -0.94 8.98 -3.54
CA ASP A 90 -1.84 8.95 -2.39
C ASP A 90 -1.91 7.57 -1.77
N ALA A 91 -1.92 6.51 -2.60
CA ALA A 91 -1.95 5.15 -2.08
C ALA A 91 -0.68 4.81 -1.32
N PHE A 92 0.47 5.20 -1.86
CA PHE A 92 1.74 4.97 -1.17
C PHE A 92 1.88 5.79 0.10
N ASP A 93 1.39 7.03 0.09
CA ASP A 93 1.38 7.85 1.30
C ASP A 93 0.52 7.20 2.39
N ALA A 94 -0.62 6.66 2.01
CA ALA A 94 -1.51 6.02 2.95
C ALA A 94 -0.88 4.75 3.54
N VAL A 95 -0.28 3.91 2.70
CA VAL A 95 0.34 2.69 3.20
C VAL A 95 1.58 3.00 4.03
N ARG A 96 2.27 4.09 3.69
CA ARG A 96 3.42 4.51 4.51
C ARG A 96 2.99 4.92 5.91
N ARG A 97 1.87 5.61 6.03
CA ARG A 97 1.35 5.96 7.36
C ARG A 97 1.00 4.70 8.16
N GLN A 98 0.40 3.70 7.51
CA GLN A 98 0.13 2.44 8.18
C GLN A 98 1.41 1.75 8.60
N LEU A 99 2.45 1.83 7.77
CA LEU A 99 3.74 1.25 8.08
C LEU A 99 4.39 1.96 9.27
N GLU A 100 4.29 3.27 9.33
CA GLU A 100 4.80 4.03 10.47
C GLU A 100 4.10 3.62 11.76
N ASP A 101 2.78 3.45 11.70
CA ASP A 101 2.03 3.01 12.87
C ASP A 101 2.43 1.60 13.28
N HIS A 102 2.66 0.73 12.30
CA HIS A 102 3.08 -0.64 12.57
C HIS A 102 4.44 -0.67 13.26
N ILE A 103 5.38 0.14 12.79
CA ILE A 103 6.72 0.22 13.38
C ILE A 103 6.62 0.75 14.81
N ARG A 104 5.78 1.75 15.03
CA ARG A 104 5.59 2.30 16.37
C ARG A 104 5.03 1.25 17.31
N ALA A 105 4.07 0.47 16.83
CA ALA A 105 3.49 -0.61 17.64
C ALA A 105 4.53 -1.68 17.98
N LEU A 106 5.42 -2.00 17.05
CA LEU A 106 6.50 -2.95 17.32
C LEU A 106 7.45 -2.43 18.37
N ARG A 107 7.78 -1.14 18.31
CA ARG A 107 8.65 -0.53 19.32
C ARG A 107 8.01 -0.57 20.69
N ASP A 108 6.73 -0.23 20.74
CA ASP A 108 6.01 -0.23 22.01
C ASP A 108 5.94 -1.64 22.59
N ALA A 109 5.75 -2.63 21.75
CA ALA A 109 5.72 -4.01 22.20
C ALA A 109 7.08 -4.44 22.78
N GLN A 110 8.17 -3.96 22.20
CA GLN A 110 9.49 -4.26 22.74
C GLN A 110 9.75 -3.56 24.07
N LYS A 111 9.26 -2.33 24.19
CA LYS A 111 9.43 -1.57 25.44
C LYS A 111 8.55 -2.11 26.55
N HIS A 112 7.40 -2.64 26.22
CA HIS A 112 6.41 -3.10 27.18
C HIS A 112 5.94 -4.50 26.82
N PRO A 113 6.81 -5.49 26.98
CA PRO A 113 6.45 -6.86 26.55
C PRO A 113 5.21 -7.41 27.24
N GLY A 114 5.00 -7.01 28.49
CA GLY A 114 3.81 -7.44 29.22
C GLY A 114 2.53 -6.93 28.60
N ALA A 115 2.54 -5.68 28.19
CA ALA A 115 1.37 -5.10 27.55
C ALA A 115 1.09 -5.76 26.20
N ALA A 116 2.15 -6.02 25.44
CA ALA A 116 1.99 -6.72 24.16
C ALA A 116 1.43 -8.11 24.37
N ARG A 117 1.89 -8.79 25.40
CA ARG A 117 1.43 -10.12 25.70
C ARG A 117 -0.04 -10.12 26.10
N GLN A 118 -0.48 -9.10 26.79
CA GLN A 118 -1.86 -8.98 27.20
C GLN A 118 -2.78 -8.74 26.00
N ALA A 119 -2.28 -8.08 24.98
CA ALA A 119 -3.09 -7.81 23.81
C ALA A 119 -3.31 -9.07 22.97
N LEU A 120 -2.35 -9.97 22.95
CA LEU A 120 -2.41 -11.14 22.09
C LEU A 120 -3.58 -12.07 22.39
N PRO A 121 -3.86 -12.40 23.67
CA PRO A 121 -4.94 -13.35 23.94
C PRO A 121 -6.30 -12.91 23.41
N GLU A 122 -6.53 -11.65 23.33
CA GLU A 122 -7.80 -11.15 22.81
C GLU A 122 -7.98 -11.47 21.35
N GLU A 123 -6.90 -11.48 20.62
CA GLU A 123 -6.97 -11.74 19.20
C GLU A 123 -7.21 -13.22 18.91
N THR A 124 -6.84 -14.06 19.79
CA THR A 124 -6.93 -15.50 19.55
C THR A 124 -8.27 -16.09 19.91
N VAL A 125 -9.11 -15.34 20.53
CA VAL A 125 -10.43 -15.84 20.94
C VAL A 125 -11.41 -16.02 19.80
#